data_91b842d04d87592e21707175dcb14628
#
_entry.id   91b842d04d87592e21707175dcb14628
#
_cell.length_a   1.000
_cell.length_b   1.000
_cell.length_c   1.000
_cell.angle_alpha   90.00
_cell.angle_beta   90.00
_cell.angle_gamma   90.00
#
_symmetry.space_group_name_H-M   'P 1'
#
loop_
_entity.id
_entity.type
_entity.pdbx_description
1 polymer ?
#
loop_
_entity_poly.entity_id
_entity_poly.type
_entity_poly.pdbx_seq_one_letter_code
_entity_poly.pdbx_strand_id
1 'polypeptide(L)'
;MTLRTLQLRPTDALLVIDMQRDFLPSTPEHSGALAVSGGDAILPGINLLAARFDHVVLTQDWHPRGHISFASAHPGKHPFTDTVATPYGTQTLWPAHCVQDTPGAELDPRLQIPHAELILRKGFRKDIDSYSAFLENDHTIPTGLAGYLRERNLTRLFFCGLAYDFCVGFSALDGAALGFECLVLEDLTRAVALPGSVSHINTCFAAANVRRLSCSDI
;
A
#
# COMPACT_ATOMS: atom_id res chain seq x y z
N MET A 1 -16.48 5.58 -29.32
CA MET A 1 -17.12 5.42 -27.99
C MET A 1 -16.47 6.39 -27.06
N THR A 2 -17.18 7.42 -26.64
CA THR A 2 -16.66 8.35 -25.60
C THR A 2 -16.63 7.58 -24.30
N LEU A 3 -15.43 7.31 -23.77
CA LEU A 3 -15.28 6.73 -22.43
C LEU A 3 -15.95 7.71 -21.46
N ARG A 4 -17.04 7.28 -20.82
CA ARG A 4 -17.67 8.10 -19.76
C ARG A 4 -16.73 8.12 -18.57
N THR A 5 -16.25 9.30 -18.20
CA THR A 5 -15.52 9.54 -16.97
C THR A 5 -16.31 9.01 -15.77
N LEU A 6 -15.69 8.24 -14.92
CA LEU A 6 -16.31 7.68 -13.72
C LEU A 6 -16.59 8.80 -12.73
N GLN A 7 -17.86 9.01 -12.39
CA GLN A 7 -18.25 10.02 -11.41
C GLN A 7 -17.98 9.53 -9.98
N LEU A 8 -17.34 10.38 -9.17
CA LEU A 8 -17.16 10.11 -7.74
C LEU A 8 -18.51 10.20 -7.01
N ARG A 9 -18.65 9.39 -5.96
CA ARG A 9 -19.84 9.25 -5.11
C ARG A 9 -19.49 9.57 -3.66
N PRO A 10 -20.45 9.98 -2.83
CA PRO A 10 -20.23 10.17 -1.39
C PRO A 10 -19.82 8.89 -0.64
N THR A 11 -19.97 7.72 -1.26
CA THR A 11 -19.56 6.41 -0.70
C THR A 11 -18.19 5.94 -1.19
N ASP A 12 -17.44 6.80 -1.88
CA ASP A 12 -16.11 6.51 -2.36
C ASP A 12 -15.07 6.90 -1.31
N ALA A 13 -14.02 6.09 -1.20
CA ALA A 13 -12.86 6.44 -0.40
C ALA A 13 -11.57 6.28 -1.21
N LEU A 14 -10.63 7.21 -1.02
CA LEU A 14 -9.27 7.10 -1.52
C LEU A 14 -8.38 6.51 -0.42
N LEU A 15 -7.72 5.41 -0.73
CA LEU A 15 -6.70 4.79 0.09
C LEU A 15 -5.33 5.12 -0.48
N VAL A 16 -4.58 5.94 0.22
CA VAL A 16 -3.21 6.33 -0.13
C VAL A 16 -2.26 5.43 0.65
N ILE A 17 -1.64 4.50 -0.05
CA ILE A 17 -0.87 3.42 0.55
C ILE A 17 0.59 3.81 0.70
N ASP A 18 1.09 3.81 1.93
CA ASP A 18 2.48 3.80 2.36
C ASP A 18 3.38 4.84 1.66
N MET A 19 2.92 6.08 1.55
CA MET A 19 3.72 7.18 0.99
C MET A 19 4.74 7.70 2.03
N GLN A 20 5.60 6.77 2.50
CA GLN A 20 6.59 6.98 3.56
C GLN A 20 7.99 7.21 2.96
N ARG A 21 8.86 7.87 3.73
CA ARG A 21 10.20 8.24 3.28
C ARG A 21 11.06 7.05 2.87
N ASP A 22 10.97 5.91 3.56
CA ASP A 22 11.74 4.71 3.23
C ASP A 22 11.36 4.09 1.89
N PHE A 23 10.13 4.31 1.40
CA PHE A 23 9.67 3.84 0.10
C PHE A 23 9.95 4.80 -1.05
N LEU A 24 10.46 6.00 -0.76
CA LEU A 24 10.75 7.01 -1.78
C LEU A 24 12.23 7.06 -2.13
N PRO A 25 12.59 7.49 -3.35
CA PRO A 25 13.98 7.71 -3.73
C PRO A 25 14.71 8.62 -2.73
N SER A 26 16.00 8.33 -2.52
CA SER A 26 16.82 9.07 -1.58
C SER A 26 16.88 10.56 -1.91
N THR A 27 16.84 11.38 -0.86
CA THR A 27 17.10 12.83 -0.91
C THR A 27 18.38 13.14 -0.13
N PRO A 28 18.90 14.37 -0.17
CA PRO A 28 20.05 14.75 0.66
C PRO A 28 19.80 14.54 2.18
N GLU A 29 18.55 14.64 2.62
CA GLU A 29 18.16 14.56 4.03
C GLU A 29 17.77 13.13 4.46
N HIS A 30 17.45 12.25 3.52
CA HIS A 30 16.98 10.90 3.81
C HIS A 30 17.34 9.89 2.73
N SER A 31 17.77 8.70 3.15
CA SER A 31 18.00 7.56 2.27
C SER A 31 16.81 6.61 2.35
N GLY A 32 16.07 6.42 1.26
CA GLY A 32 14.98 5.46 1.18
C GLY A 32 15.49 4.03 1.29
N ALA A 33 15.21 3.36 2.41
CA ALA A 33 15.74 2.02 2.69
C ALA A 33 15.18 0.95 1.74
N LEU A 34 13.97 1.14 1.26
CA LEU A 34 13.27 0.27 0.29
C LEU A 34 12.69 1.13 -0.84
N ALA A 35 13.52 2.00 -1.41
CA ALA A 35 13.09 2.98 -2.39
C ALA A 35 12.48 2.34 -3.65
N VAL A 36 11.25 2.73 -3.96
CA VAL A 36 10.53 2.35 -5.18
C VAL A 36 10.84 3.39 -6.26
N SER A 37 11.34 2.93 -7.40
CA SER A 37 11.73 3.82 -8.50
C SER A 37 10.57 4.69 -8.97
N GLY A 38 10.75 6.02 -9.02
CA GLY A 38 9.72 6.98 -9.41
C GLY A 38 8.57 7.13 -8.42
N GLY A 39 8.71 6.62 -7.19
CA GLY A 39 7.70 6.74 -6.15
C GLY A 39 7.43 8.19 -5.74
N ASP A 40 8.43 9.05 -5.80
CA ASP A 40 8.29 10.49 -5.54
C ASP A 40 7.53 11.25 -6.64
N ALA A 41 7.61 10.76 -7.88
CA ALA A 41 6.95 11.40 -9.02
C ALA A 41 5.41 11.35 -8.95
N ILE A 42 4.83 10.44 -8.14
CA ILE A 42 3.37 10.32 -8.00
C ILE A 42 2.79 11.26 -6.93
N LEU A 43 3.60 11.81 -6.01
CA LEU A 43 3.13 12.67 -4.91
C LEU A 43 2.27 13.85 -5.36
N PRO A 44 2.68 14.65 -6.38
CA PRO A 44 1.83 15.76 -6.82
C PRO A 44 0.47 15.32 -7.34
N GLY A 45 0.43 14.20 -8.09
CA GLY A 45 -0.82 13.64 -8.61
C GLY A 45 -1.73 13.11 -7.50
N ILE A 46 -1.16 12.46 -6.47
CA ILE A 46 -1.91 11.99 -5.30
C ILE A 46 -2.52 13.17 -4.55
N ASN A 47 -1.76 14.24 -4.31
CA ASN A 47 -2.29 15.44 -3.64
C ASN A 47 -3.46 16.08 -4.40
N LEU A 48 -3.33 16.19 -5.73
CA LEU A 48 -4.40 16.73 -6.59
C LEU A 48 -5.65 15.83 -6.58
N LEU A 49 -5.43 14.51 -6.65
CA LEU A 49 -6.53 13.56 -6.62
C LEU A 49 -7.24 13.54 -5.26
N ALA A 50 -6.48 13.53 -4.16
CA ALA A 50 -7.04 13.47 -2.82
C ALA A 50 -7.99 14.62 -2.53
N ALA A 51 -7.74 15.81 -3.09
CA ALA A 51 -8.62 16.97 -2.96
C ALA A 51 -10.02 16.78 -3.61
N ARG A 52 -10.22 15.70 -4.38
CA ARG A 52 -11.50 15.38 -5.02
C ARG A 52 -12.34 14.38 -4.22
N PHE A 53 -11.77 13.79 -3.17
CA PHE A 53 -12.43 12.80 -2.32
C PHE A 53 -12.81 13.40 -0.98
N ASP A 54 -14.05 13.15 -0.55
CA ASP A 54 -14.51 13.53 0.80
C ASP A 54 -13.88 12.62 1.86
N HIS A 55 -13.58 11.36 1.50
CA HIS A 55 -13.04 10.34 2.40
C HIS A 55 -11.66 9.87 1.95
N VAL A 56 -10.64 10.12 2.76
CA VAL A 56 -9.26 9.72 2.50
C VAL A 56 -8.68 8.99 3.70
N VAL A 57 -8.10 7.82 3.43
CA VAL A 57 -7.36 7.02 4.41
C VAL A 57 -5.91 6.93 3.95
N LEU A 58 -4.98 7.18 4.87
CA LEU A 58 -3.56 6.95 4.66
C LEU A 58 -3.13 5.67 5.37
N THR A 59 -2.14 4.97 4.85
CA THR A 59 -1.52 3.85 5.55
C THR A 59 -0.04 4.10 5.84
N GLN A 60 0.48 3.44 6.86
CA GLN A 60 1.89 3.40 7.19
C GLN A 60 2.29 1.97 7.56
N ASP A 61 3.35 1.45 6.92
CA ASP A 61 4.12 0.37 7.50
C ASP A 61 4.79 0.85 8.78
N TRP A 62 4.71 0.03 9.85
CA TRP A 62 5.15 0.43 11.18
C TRP A 62 5.86 -0.72 11.89
N HIS A 63 7.00 -1.14 11.33
CA HIS A 63 7.69 -2.35 11.76
C HIS A 63 8.51 -2.17 13.03
N PRO A 64 8.39 -3.06 14.03
CA PRO A 64 9.30 -3.07 15.17
C PRO A 64 10.71 -3.47 14.74
N ARG A 65 11.72 -3.08 15.52
CA ARG A 65 13.10 -3.52 15.29
C ARG A 65 13.20 -5.04 15.30
N GLY A 66 13.91 -5.60 14.32
CA GLY A 66 14.08 -7.05 14.15
C GLY A 66 12.79 -7.76 13.70
N HIS A 67 11.95 -7.06 12.92
CA HIS A 67 10.75 -7.62 12.31
C HIS A 67 11.07 -8.82 11.42
N ILE A 68 10.17 -9.79 11.39
CA ILE A 68 10.36 -11.08 10.66
C ILE A 68 10.63 -10.90 9.17
N SER A 69 10.12 -9.85 8.55
CA SER A 69 10.34 -9.56 7.13
C SER A 69 11.71 -8.95 6.81
N PHE A 70 12.51 -8.59 7.81
CA PHE A 70 13.81 -7.98 7.57
C PHE A 70 14.89 -9.05 7.34
N ALA A 71 15.65 -8.94 6.25
CA ALA A 71 16.79 -9.83 6.01
C ALA A 71 17.80 -9.79 7.16
N SER A 72 17.99 -8.64 7.78
CA SER A 72 18.89 -8.45 8.94
C SER A 72 18.44 -9.20 10.21
N ALA A 73 17.20 -9.67 10.28
CA ALA A 73 16.72 -10.52 11.38
C ALA A 73 17.11 -12.00 11.21
N HIS A 74 17.66 -12.38 10.03
CA HIS A 74 17.96 -13.77 9.65
C HIS A 74 19.43 -13.89 9.22
N PRO A 75 20.31 -14.51 10.05
CA PRO A 75 21.74 -14.63 9.72
C PRO A 75 21.98 -15.22 8.32
N GLY A 76 22.84 -14.59 7.54
CA GLY A 76 23.24 -15.03 6.20
C GLY A 76 22.20 -14.85 5.10
N LYS A 77 21.09 -14.13 5.37
CA LYS A 77 20.05 -13.85 4.40
C LYS A 77 20.22 -12.46 3.75
N HIS A 78 19.75 -12.37 2.51
CA HIS A 78 19.82 -11.16 1.67
C HIS A 78 18.43 -10.65 1.32
N PRO A 79 18.21 -9.32 1.32
CA PRO A 79 16.93 -8.75 0.93
C PRO A 79 16.66 -8.96 -0.58
N PHE A 80 15.38 -8.95 -0.95
CA PHE A 80 14.83 -9.12 -2.29
C PHE A 80 14.98 -10.52 -2.90
N THR A 81 15.99 -11.29 -2.52
CA THR A 81 16.32 -12.59 -3.11
C THR A 81 15.97 -13.76 -2.23
N ASP A 82 16.08 -13.57 -0.92
CA ASP A 82 15.83 -14.64 0.04
C ASP A 82 14.44 -14.58 0.64
N THR A 83 14.01 -15.75 1.11
CA THR A 83 12.75 -15.93 1.83
C THR A 83 12.97 -16.72 3.11
N VAL A 84 11.99 -16.67 4.00
CA VAL A 84 11.89 -17.56 5.17
C VAL A 84 10.53 -18.24 5.21
N ALA A 85 10.49 -19.46 5.72
CA ALA A 85 9.24 -20.15 6.01
C ALA A 85 8.65 -19.60 7.31
N THR A 86 7.37 -19.30 7.29
CA THR A 86 6.58 -18.84 8.44
C THR A 86 5.36 -19.75 8.60
N PRO A 87 4.64 -19.70 9.74
CA PRO A 87 3.40 -20.43 9.91
C PRO A 87 2.31 -20.09 8.87
N TYR A 88 2.38 -18.90 8.27
CA TYR A 88 1.43 -18.39 7.28
C TYR A 88 1.93 -18.50 5.82
N GLY A 89 3.06 -19.15 5.59
CA GLY A 89 3.61 -19.37 4.24
C GLY A 89 5.04 -18.85 4.08
N THR A 90 5.39 -18.46 2.87
CA THR A 90 6.73 -17.98 2.53
C THR A 90 6.76 -16.46 2.61
N GLN A 91 7.63 -15.92 3.46
CA GLN A 91 7.85 -14.48 3.62
C GLN A 91 9.06 -14.04 2.80
N THR A 92 8.87 -13.11 1.88
CA THR A 92 9.98 -12.41 1.19
C THR A 92 10.73 -11.52 2.18
N LEU A 93 12.05 -11.50 2.08
CA LEU A 93 12.89 -10.68 2.95
C LEU A 93 13.23 -9.34 2.32
N TRP A 94 13.10 -8.30 3.12
CA TRP A 94 13.32 -6.91 2.74
C TRP A 94 14.50 -6.28 3.49
N PRO A 95 15.07 -5.16 3.01
CA PRO A 95 15.88 -4.30 3.87
C PRO A 95 15.06 -3.88 5.11
N ALA A 96 15.71 -3.58 6.22
CA ALA A 96 15.01 -2.94 7.34
C ALA A 96 14.49 -1.57 6.90
N HIS A 97 13.18 -1.38 6.94
CA HIS A 97 12.46 -0.20 6.45
C HIS A 97 11.29 0.13 7.37
N CYS A 98 10.81 1.35 7.32
CA CYS A 98 9.66 1.84 8.07
C CYS A 98 9.68 1.41 9.53
N VAL A 99 10.89 1.44 10.14
CA VAL A 99 11.08 1.04 11.54
C VAL A 99 10.40 2.07 12.43
N GLN A 100 9.62 1.58 13.39
CA GLN A 100 8.90 2.40 14.37
C GLN A 100 9.78 3.50 14.97
N ASP A 101 9.22 4.69 15.07
CA ASP A 101 9.86 5.88 15.65
C ASP A 101 11.15 6.33 14.93
N THR A 102 11.30 5.98 13.64
CA THR A 102 12.38 6.49 12.79
C THR A 102 11.85 7.43 11.70
N PRO A 103 12.68 8.34 11.20
CA PRO A 103 12.29 9.21 10.10
C PRO A 103 11.84 8.45 8.84
N GLY A 104 12.37 7.23 8.59
CA GLY A 104 11.98 6.39 7.46
C GLY A 104 10.53 5.96 7.49
N ALA A 105 9.97 5.75 8.69
CA ALA A 105 8.57 5.38 8.88
C ALA A 105 7.59 6.56 8.77
N GLU A 106 8.08 7.81 8.73
CA GLU A 106 7.23 8.99 8.57
C GLU A 106 6.65 9.06 7.16
N LEU A 107 5.41 9.55 7.05
CA LEU A 107 4.87 9.97 5.76
C LEU A 107 5.73 11.10 5.19
N ASP A 108 5.90 11.10 3.87
CA ASP A 108 6.70 12.14 3.22
C ASP A 108 6.03 13.51 3.41
N PRO A 109 6.77 14.56 3.81
CA PRO A 109 6.18 15.88 4.09
C PRO A 109 5.59 16.57 2.85
N ARG A 110 5.92 16.10 1.64
CA ARG A 110 5.30 16.56 0.40
C ARG A 110 3.91 15.96 0.18
N LEU A 111 3.51 14.95 0.95
CA LEU A 111 2.14 14.44 0.95
C LEU A 111 1.26 15.41 1.74
N GLN A 112 0.44 16.19 1.03
CA GLN A 112 -0.37 17.26 1.59
C GLN A 112 -1.86 16.91 1.55
N ILE A 113 -2.30 16.09 2.48
CA ILE A 113 -3.70 15.63 2.60
C ILE A 113 -4.20 15.90 4.03
N PRO A 114 -4.39 17.18 4.42
CA PRO A 114 -4.74 17.55 5.79
C PRO A 114 -6.15 17.09 6.21
N HIS A 115 -7.00 16.73 5.25
CA HIS A 115 -8.36 16.21 5.47
C HIS A 115 -8.42 14.68 5.55
N ALA A 116 -7.28 13.98 5.55
CA ALA A 116 -7.28 12.54 5.76
C ALA A 116 -7.92 12.19 7.12
N GLU A 117 -8.91 11.28 7.09
CA GLU A 117 -9.71 10.94 8.27
C GLU A 117 -9.04 9.90 9.17
N LEU A 118 -8.17 9.07 8.58
CA LEU A 118 -7.51 7.97 9.27
C LEU A 118 -6.09 7.79 8.75
N ILE A 119 -5.16 7.57 9.67
CA ILE A 119 -3.83 7.03 9.37
C ILE A 119 -3.76 5.64 10.01
N LEU A 120 -3.82 4.61 9.17
CA LEU A 120 -3.75 3.23 9.62
C LEU A 120 -2.32 2.74 9.63
N ARG A 121 -1.83 2.28 10.78
CA ARG A 121 -0.54 1.59 10.89
C ARG A 121 -0.73 0.10 10.73
N LYS A 122 0.11 -0.54 9.91
CA LYS A 122 0.13 -1.98 9.66
C LYS A 122 1.53 -2.55 9.85
N GLY A 123 1.67 -3.87 9.89
CA GLY A 123 2.96 -4.53 10.07
C GLY A 123 3.65 -4.23 11.41
N PHE A 124 2.89 -3.89 12.46
CA PHE A 124 3.43 -3.53 13.76
C PHE A 124 3.70 -4.73 14.68
N ARG A 125 3.31 -5.93 14.29
CA ARG A 125 3.62 -7.17 15.03
C ARG A 125 4.95 -7.73 14.55
N LYS A 126 5.79 -8.18 15.48
CA LYS A 126 7.16 -8.60 15.15
C LYS A 126 7.23 -9.84 14.28
N ASP A 127 6.32 -10.80 14.49
CA ASP A 127 6.41 -12.15 13.95
C ASP A 127 5.48 -12.39 12.76
N ILE A 128 4.81 -11.35 12.26
CA ILE A 128 3.94 -11.40 11.10
C ILE A 128 4.01 -10.09 10.33
N ASP A 129 4.10 -10.18 9.02
CA ASP A 129 4.08 -9.03 8.12
C ASP A 129 2.66 -8.69 7.65
N SER A 130 2.48 -7.49 7.09
CA SER A 130 1.19 -7.01 6.59
C SER A 130 1.38 -6.19 5.33
N TYR A 131 1.27 -6.83 4.17
CA TYR A 131 1.22 -6.08 2.91
C TYR A 131 -0.09 -5.34 2.77
N SER A 132 -1.19 -6.03 3.06
CA SER A 132 -2.54 -5.47 2.94
C SER A 132 -2.87 -4.47 4.05
N ALA A 133 -3.62 -3.43 3.69
CA ALA A 133 -4.25 -2.53 4.65
C ALA A 133 -5.44 -3.17 5.39
N PHE A 134 -5.88 -4.37 5.00
CA PHE A 134 -7.06 -5.04 5.58
C PHE A 134 -6.72 -6.21 6.49
N LEU A 135 -5.75 -7.04 6.09
CA LEU A 135 -5.36 -8.26 6.78
C LEU A 135 -3.84 -8.34 6.90
N GLU A 136 -3.35 -8.98 7.95
CA GLU A 136 -1.96 -9.40 8.02
C GLU A 136 -1.72 -10.56 7.05
N ASN A 137 -0.46 -10.90 6.76
CA ASN A 137 -0.11 -11.89 5.73
C ASN A 137 -0.59 -13.31 6.04
N ASP A 138 -1.15 -13.56 7.23
CA ASP A 138 -1.84 -14.82 7.57
C ASP A 138 -3.29 -14.88 7.03
N HIS A 139 -3.79 -13.77 6.47
CA HIS A 139 -5.15 -13.60 5.99
C HIS A 139 -6.25 -13.88 7.04
N THR A 140 -5.91 -13.84 8.32
CA THR A 140 -6.84 -14.10 9.43
C THR A 140 -6.95 -12.93 10.41
N ILE A 141 -5.86 -12.20 10.64
CA ILE A 141 -5.81 -11.09 11.59
C ILE A 141 -6.18 -9.79 10.89
N PRO A 142 -7.33 -9.17 11.23
CA PRO A 142 -7.75 -7.92 10.60
C PRO A 142 -7.03 -6.72 11.21
N THR A 143 -6.79 -5.70 10.37
CA THR A 143 -6.28 -4.40 10.80
C THR A 143 -7.35 -3.51 11.46
N GLY A 144 -8.62 -3.79 11.17
CA GLY A 144 -9.76 -2.94 11.55
C GLY A 144 -10.29 -2.03 10.44
N LEU A 145 -9.56 -1.87 9.33
CA LEU A 145 -9.95 -0.97 8.24
C LEU A 145 -11.34 -1.29 7.65
N ALA A 146 -11.65 -2.58 7.45
CA ALA A 146 -12.94 -2.99 6.90
C ALA A 146 -14.12 -2.55 7.77
N GLY A 147 -13.99 -2.63 9.11
CA GLY A 147 -14.97 -2.13 10.06
C GLY A 147 -15.15 -0.62 9.94
N TYR A 148 -14.04 0.12 9.94
CA TYR A 148 -14.04 1.56 9.76
C TYR A 148 -14.80 2.01 8.50
N LEU A 149 -14.51 1.38 7.36
CA LEU A 149 -15.14 1.71 6.08
C LEU A 149 -16.64 1.38 6.08
N ARG A 150 -17.02 0.21 6.61
CA ARG A 150 -18.43 -0.23 6.67
C ARG A 150 -19.28 0.66 7.55
N GLU A 151 -18.79 1.07 8.72
CA GLU A 151 -19.51 1.98 9.63
C GLU A 151 -19.80 3.35 9.00
N ARG A 152 -19.03 3.74 7.98
CA ARG A 152 -19.21 4.98 7.19
C ARG A 152 -19.94 4.77 5.87
N ASN A 153 -20.41 3.55 5.60
CA ASN A 153 -21.04 3.17 4.32
C ASN A 153 -20.15 3.41 3.09
N LEU A 154 -18.82 3.33 3.25
CA LEU A 154 -17.87 3.46 2.16
C LEU A 154 -17.76 2.10 1.47
N THR A 155 -18.11 2.04 0.19
CA THR A 155 -18.30 0.77 -0.53
C THR A 155 -17.43 0.64 -1.78
N ARG A 156 -16.96 1.78 -2.34
CA ARG A 156 -16.07 1.80 -3.49
C ARG A 156 -14.75 2.47 -3.11
N LEU A 157 -13.67 1.73 -3.34
CA LEU A 157 -12.34 2.09 -2.84
C LEU A 157 -11.39 2.31 -4.02
N PHE A 158 -10.73 3.46 -4.02
CA PHE A 158 -9.68 3.82 -4.95
C PHE A 158 -8.34 3.69 -4.27
N PHE A 159 -7.38 3.02 -4.91
CA PHE A 159 -6.07 2.78 -4.35
C PHE A 159 -4.99 3.49 -5.16
N CYS A 160 -4.08 4.16 -4.48
CA CYS A 160 -2.87 4.75 -5.04
C CYS A 160 -1.73 4.62 -4.02
N GLY A 161 -0.51 5.03 -4.39
CA GLY A 161 0.66 4.94 -3.51
C GLY A 161 1.59 3.77 -3.82
N LEU A 162 2.22 3.18 -2.81
CA LEU A 162 3.30 2.21 -2.97
C LEU A 162 3.07 0.93 -2.15
N ALA A 163 3.55 -0.22 -2.64
CA ALA A 163 3.95 -0.47 -4.01
C ALA A 163 2.86 -1.27 -4.73
N TYR A 164 2.72 -1.04 -6.03
CA TYR A 164 1.68 -1.64 -6.89
C TYR A 164 1.56 -3.15 -6.73
N ASP A 165 2.69 -3.83 -6.75
CA ASP A 165 2.79 -5.29 -6.74
C ASP A 165 2.84 -5.91 -5.32
N PHE A 166 2.79 -5.06 -4.27
CA PHE A 166 2.73 -5.45 -2.86
C PHE A 166 1.61 -4.72 -2.12
N CYS A 167 1.90 -3.71 -1.31
CA CYS A 167 0.91 -3.13 -0.39
C CYS A 167 -0.35 -2.61 -1.10
N VAL A 168 -0.23 -1.94 -2.24
CA VAL A 168 -1.38 -1.52 -3.06
C VAL A 168 -2.15 -2.72 -3.57
N GLY A 169 -1.43 -3.67 -4.18
CA GLY A 169 -2.02 -4.85 -4.81
C GLY A 169 -2.76 -5.73 -3.82
N PHE A 170 -2.10 -6.13 -2.74
CA PHE A 170 -2.71 -6.98 -1.71
C PHE A 170 -3.86 -6.27 -0.99
N SER A 171 -3.77 -4.95 -0.76
CA SER A 171 -4.89 -4.18 -0.21
C SER A 171 -6.11 -4.20 -1.13
N ALA A 172 -5.92 -4.02 -2.43
CA ALA A 172 -7.03 -4.06 -3.38
C ALA A 172 -7.66 -5.45 -3.49
N LEU A 173 -6.84 -6.52 -3.44
CA LEU A 173 -7.33 -7.91 -3.46
C LEU A 173 -8.13 -8.27 -2.22
N ASP A 174 -7.61 -7.96 -1.03
CA ASP A 174 -8.32 -8.23 0.22
C ASP A 174 -9.58 -7.38 0.35
N GLY A 175 -9.52 -6.10 -0.08
CA GLY A 175 -10.71 -5.26 -0.15
C GLY A 175 -11.80 -5.87 -1.03
N ALA A 176 -11.44 -6.39 -2.22
CA ALA A 176 -12.38 -7.07 -3.11
C ALA A 176 -12.93 -8.36 -2.49
N ALA A 177 -12.10 -9.17 -1.84
CA ALA A 177 -12.52 -10.38 -1.14
C ALA A 177 -13.47 -10.07 0.03
N LEU A 178 -13.35 -8.89 0.65
CA LEU A 178 -14.22 -8.40 1.72
C LEU A 178 -15.51 -7.74 1.20
N GLY A 179 -15.71 -7.70 -0.13
CA GLY A 179 -16.93 -7.24 -0.78
C GLY A 179 -16.96 -5.76 -1.17
N PHE A 180 -15.82 -5.06 -1.14
CA PHE A 180 -15.72 -3.68 -1.66
C PHE A 180 -15.52 -3.68 -3.19
N GLU A 181 -16.03 -2.64 -3.86
CA GLU A 181 -15.66 -2.33 -5.25
C GLU A 181 -14.27 -1.69 -5.24
N CYS A 182 -13.25 -2.36 -5.79
CA CYS A 182 -11.86 -1.92 -5.72
C CYS A 182 -11.31 -1.48 -7.07
N LEU A 183 -10.68 -0.29 -7.10
CA LEU A 183 -10.12 0.35 -8.28
C LEU A 183 -8.69 0.84 -7.98
N VAL A 184 -7.72 0.40 -8.76
CA VAL A 184 -6.32 0.81 -8.62
C VAL A 184 -5.99 1.85 -9.68
N LEU A 185 -5.42 2.99 -9.27
CA LEU A 185 -5.03 4.10 -10.15
C LEU A 185 -3.58 3.88 -10.60
N GLU A 186 -3.42 3.25 -11.78
CA GLU A 186 -2.11 2.78 -12.26
C GLU A 186 -1.09 3.91 -12.47
N ASP A 187 -1.53 5.09 -12.85
CA ASP A 187 -0.67 6.26 -13.02
C ASP A 187 -0.20 6.88 -11.70
N LEU A 188 -0.89 6.59 -10.59
CA LEU A 188 -0.55 7.03 -9.24
C LEU A 188 -0.01 5.92 -8.33
N THR A 189 0.61 4.92 -8.92
CA THR A 189 1.35 3.89 -8.18
C THR A 189 2.65 3.51 -8.90
N ARG A 190 3.57 2.89 -8.19
CA ARG A 190 4.83 2.34 -8.74
C ARG A 190 5.10 0.97 -8.11
N ALA A 191 5.77 0.10 -8.86
CA ALA A 191 6.06 -1.26 -8.43
C ALA A 191 7.49 -1.39 -7.88
N VAL A 192 7.71 -2.29 -6.93
CA VAL A 192 9.06 -2.79 -6.58
C VAL A 192 9.65 -3.57 -7.76
N ALA A 193 8.77 -4.24 -8.51
CA ALA A 193 9.08 -4.98 -9.73
C ALA A 193 10.06 -6.15 -9.52
N LEU A 194 9.86 -6.93 -8.46
CA LEU A 194 10.55 -8.23 -8.36
C LEU A 194 10.17 -9.13 -9.55
N PRO A 195 11.04 -10.07 -9.95
CA PRO A 195 10.75 -10.95 -11.08
C PRO A 195 9.37 -11.62 -10.95
N GLY A 196 8.47 -11.30 -11.87
CA GLY A 196 7.12 -11.87 -11.93
C GLY A 196 6.06 -11.22 -11.03
N SER A 197 6.42 -10.34 -10.08
CA SER A 197 5.47 -9.75 -9.11
C SER A 197 4.35 -8.95 -9.78
N VAL A 198 4.69 -8.09 -10.75
CA VAL A 198 3.71 -7.27 -11.48
C VAL A 198 2.77 -8.14 -12.33
N SER A 199 3.28 -9.16 -13.00
CA SER A 199 2.44 -10.08 -13.79
C SER A 199 1.53 -10.90 -12.89
N HIS A 200 2.01 -11.33 -11.74
CA HIS A 200 1.23 -12.06 -10.74
C HIS A 200 0.07 -11.21 -10.24
N ILE A 201 0.34 -9.99 -9.77
CA ILE A 201 -0.71 -9.12 -9.23
C ILE A 201 -1.76 -8.77 -10.29
N ASN A 202 -1.35 -8.56 -11.56
CA ASN A 202 -2.27 -8.30 -12.67
C ASN A 202 -3.22 -9.48 -12.93
N THR A 203 -2.72 -10.71 -12.83
CA THR A 203 -3.52 -11.93 -12.94
C THR A 203 -4.52 -12.03 -11.79
N CYS A 204 -4.07 -11.75 -10.56
CA CYS A 204 -4.94 -11.73 -9.39
C CYS A 204 -6.04 -10.65 -9.49
N PHE A 205 -5.72 -9.45 -9.97
CA PHE A 205 -6.70 -8.39 -10.19
C PHE A 205 -7.80 -8.81 -11.17
N ALA A 206 -7.42 -9.45 -12.29
CA ALA A 206 -8.39 -9.94 -13.25
C ALA A 206 -9.32 -11.01 -12.65
N ALA A 207 -8.77 -11.92 -11.84
CA ALA A 207 -9.54 -12.96 -11.17
C ALA A 207 -10.48 -12.43 -10.08
N ALA A 208 -10.06 -11.37 -9.37
CA ALA A 208 -10.82 -10.75 -8.28
C ALA A 208 -11.73 -9.60 -8.74
N ASN A 209 -11.81 -9.30 -10.03
CA ASN A 209 -12.53 -8.14 -10.59
C ASN A 209 -12.07 -6.78 -10.02
N VAL A 210 -10.81 -6.67 -9.62
CA VAL A 210 -10.19 -5.39 -9.29
C VAL A 210 -9.95 -4.62 -10.58
N ARG A 211 -10.53 -3.43 -10.68
CA ARG A 211 -10.41 -2.59 -11.86
C ARG A 211 -9.12 -1.77 -11.82
N ARG A 212 -8.53 -1.58 -12.99
CA ARG A 212 -7.37 -0.70 -13.16
C ARG A 212 -7.79 0.51 -13.98
N LEU A 213 -7.49 1.69 -13.51
CA LEU A 213 -7.87 2.97 -14.11
C LEU A 213 -6.69 3.92 -14.12
N SER A 214 -6.81 4.97 -14.90
CA SER A 214 -5.99 6.18 -14.84
C SER A 214 -6.78 7.31 -14.16
N CYS A 215 -6.10 8.32 -13.61
CA CYS A 215 -6.75 9.53 -13.09
C CYS A 215 -7.61 10.25 -14.14
N SER A 216 -7.33 10.10 -15.42
CA SER A 216 -8.14 10.66 -16.48
C SER A 216 -9.50 9.97 -16.67
N ASP A 217 -9.69 8.79 -16.07
CA ASP A 217 -10.92 8.02 -16.14
C ASP A 217 -11.95 8.41 -15.08
N ILE A 218 -11.55 9.27 -14.12
CA ILE A 218 -12.36 9.70 -12.97
C ILE A 218 -12.50 11.20 -12.85
#